data_4edb83addf6805b778802612725a65e2
#
_entry.id   4edb83addf6805b778802612725a65e2
#
_cell.length_a   1.000
_cell.length_b   1.000
_cell.length_c   1.000
_cell.angle_alpha   90.00
_cell.angle_beta   90.00
_cell.angle_gamma   90.00
#
_symmetry.space_group_name_H-M   'P 1'
#
loop_
_entity.id
_entity.type
_entity.pdbx_description
1 polymer ?
#
loop_
_entity_poly.entity_id
_entity_poly.type
_entity_poly.pdbx_seq_one_letter_code
_entity_poly.pdbx_strand_id
1 'polypeptide(L)' 'MPIMINRGKEMLRISPKDNKKIEYSTNQGRTWVVRYNGSSNTGAFSDLMDSGKEILGTTDKGLFYSTNDGSTWVLRNR' A
#
# COMPACT_ATOMS: atom_id res chain seq x y z
N MET A 1 8.94 8.44 9.25
CA MET A 1 9.31 8.42 7.83
C MET A 1 8.28 7.66 7.03
N PRO A 2 7.74 8.26 5.96
CA PRO A 2 6.76 7.53 5.17
C PRO A 2 7.39 6.35 4.46
N ILE A 3 6.66 5.26 4.43
CA ILE A 3 7.10 4.04 3.75
C ILE A 3 6.64 4.11 2.32
N MET A 4 7.58 3.98 1.40
CA MET A 4 7.32 4.07 -0.02
C MET A 4 8.01 2.93 -0.75
N ILE A 5 7.37 2.48 -1.83
CA ILE A 5 7.97 1.52 -2.74
C ILE A 5 7.90 2.07 -4.15
N ASN A 6 8.89 1.72 -4.96
CA ASN A 6 8.99 2.17 -6.34
C ASN A 6 8.73 0.96 -7.24
N ARG A 7 7.64 1.02 -8.02
CA ARG A 7 7.23 -0.07 -8.90
C ARG A 7 7.64 0.18 -10.35
N GLY A 8 8.51 1.15 -10.58
CA GLY A 8 8.92 1.53 -11.93
C GLY A 8 8.04 2.60 -12.51
N LYS A 9 6.87 2.23 -13.01
CA LYS A 9 5.95 3.19 -13.61
C LYS A 9 5.28 4.08 -12.57
N GLU A 10 5.20 3.62 -11.35
CA GLU A 10 4.54 4.37 -10.30
C GLU A 10 5.16 4.04 -8.95
N MET A 11 4.90 4.90 -8.01
CA MET A 11 5.31 4.73 -6.62
C MET A 11 4.07 4.55 -5.77
N LEU A 12 4.23 3.80 -4.70
CA LEU A 12 3.16 3.56 -3.73
C LEU A 12 3.63 3.94 -2.35
N ARG A 13 2.71 4.43 -1.53
CA ARG A 13 3.03 4.75 -0.15
C ARG A 13 1.80 4.56 0.73
N ILE A 14 2.06 4.38 2.03
CA ILE A 14 1.00 4.48 3.02
C ILE A 14 0.70 5.96 3.20
N SER A 15 -0.58 6.35 3.16
CA SER A 15 -0.94 7.74 3.29
C SER A 15 -0.46 8.31 4.62
N PRO A 16 0.24 9.44 4.61
CA PRO A 16 0.68 10.07 5.85
C PRO A 16 -0.45 10.67 6.66
N LYS A 17 -1.62 10.85 6.07
CA LYS A 17 -2.77 11.41 6.77
C LYS A 17 -3.69 10.34 7.32
N ASP A 18 -3.71 9.16 6.67
CA ASP A 18 -4.60 8.07 7.08
C ASP A 18 -3.90 6.76 6.72
N ASN A 19 -3.34 6.10 7.73
CA ASN A 19 -2.56 4.89 7.49
C ASN A 19 -3.38 3.68 7.05
N LYS A 20 -4.67 3.84 6.90
CA LYS A 20 -5.53 2.81 6.29
C LYS A 20 -5.54 2.90 4.78
N LYS A 21 -5.03 3.99 4.22
CA LYS A 21 -5.11 4.25 2.79
C LYS A 21 -3.75 4.06 2.13
N ILE A 22 -3.79 3.64 0.87
CA ILE A 22 -2.61 3.50 0.04
C ILE A 22 -2.72 4.54 -1.07
N GLU A 23 -1.65 5.29 -1.28
CA GLU A 23 -1.58 6.31 -2.31
C GLU A 23 -0.55 5.92 -3.37
N TYR A 24 -0.74 6.43 -4.57
CA TYR A 24 0.21 6.20 -5.65
C TYR A 24 0.55 7.50 -6.34
N SER A 25 1.72 7.51 -6.99
CA SER A 25 2.18 8.63 -7.77
C SER A 25 2.76 8.12 -9.09
N THR A 26 2.43 8.78 -10.19
CA THR A 26 2.97 8.49 -11.51
C THR A 26 3.99 9.53 -11.96
N ASN A 27 4.31 10.50 -11.11
CA ASN A 27 5.23 11.58 -11.42
C ASN A 27 6.33 11.70 -10.36
N GLN A 28 6.78 10.57 -9.87
CA GLN A 28 7.91 10.44 -8.95
C GLN A 28 7.68 11.12 -7.60
N GLY A 29 6.44 11.10 -7.15
CA GLY A 29 6.12 11.59 -5.83
C GLY A 29 5.69 13.05 -5.77
N ARG A 30 5.54 13.71 -6.91
CA ARG A 30 5.08 15.09 -6.92
C ARG A 30 3.63 15.22 -6.54
N THR A 31 2.81 14.29 -7.02
CA THR A 31 1.38 14.27 -6.74
C THR A 31 0.99 12.88 -6.30
N TRP A 32 0.19 12.78 -5.26
CA TRP A 32 -0.27 11.51 -4.73
C TRP A 32 -1.77 11.42 -4.81
N VAL A 33 -2.25 10.26 -5.24
CA VAL A 33 -3.68 9.98 -5.39
C VAL A 33 -3.99 8.73 -4.61
N VAL A 34 -5.13 8.71 -3.93
CA VAL A 34 -5.55 7.53 -3.18
C VAL A 34 -5.91 6.42 -4.16
N ARG A 35 -5.28 5.26 -3.99
CA ARG A 35 -5.60 4.07 -4.77
C ARG A 35 -6.48 3.11 -3.99
N TYR A 36 -6.23 2.96 -2.69
CA TYR A 36 -6.99 2.10 -1.82
C TYR A 36 -7.49 2.92 -0.65
N ASN A 37 -8.81 2.96 -0.48
CA ASN A 37 -9.44 3.84 0.51
C ASN A 37 -9.41 3.29 1.92
N GLY A 38 -8.99 2.04 2.05
CA GLY A 38 -8.95 1.44 3.36
C GLY A 38 -10.22 0.66 3.68
N SER A 39 -10.13 -0.16 4.69
CA SER A 39 -11.23 -1.00 5.13
C SER A 39 -10.98 -1.40 6.57
N SER A 40 -12.06 -1.56 7.33
CA SER A 40 -11.92 -2.08 8.69
C SER A 40 -11.39 -3.51 8.71
N ASN A 41 -11.60 -4.25 7.62
CA ASN A 41 -11.08 -5.62 7.50
C ASN A 41 -9.58 -5.65 7.27
N THR A 42 -9.05 -4.67 6.55
CA THR A 42 -7.62 -4.58 6.27
C THR A 42 -6.87 -3.94 7.44
N GLY A 43 -7.43 -2.92 8.03
CA GLY A 43 -6.82 -2.22 9.14
C GLY A 43 -5.78 -1.20 8.70
N ALA A 44 -4.94 -0.80 9.63
CA ALA A 44 -3.94 0.25 9.40
C ALA A 44 -2.61 -0.36 8.96
N PHE A 45 -2.09 0.12 7.83
CA PHE A 45 -0.81 -0.33 7.32
C PHE A 45 0.34 0.24 8.15
N SER A 46 1.33 -0.59 8.42
CA SER A 46 2.55 -0.16 9.10
C SER A 46 3.78 -0.37 8.23
N ASP A 47 3.67 -1.16 7.16
CA ASP A 47 4.81 -1.45 6.31
C ASP A 47 4.34 -1.89 4.93
N LEU A 48 5.17 -1.62 3.92
CA LEU A 48 4.95 -2.09 2.55
C LEU A 48 6.24 -2.70 2.05
N MET A 49 6.11 -3.79 1.30
CA MET A 49 7.25 -4.46 0.70
C MET A 49 6.90 -4.85 -0.74
N ASP A 50 7.83 -4.56 -1.64
CA ASP A 50 7.70 -4.94 -3.05
C ASP A 50 8.38 -6.30 -3.24
N SER A 51 7.59 -7.33 -3.51
CA SER A 51 8.14 -8.67 -3.73
C SER A 51 8.14 -9.06 -5.20
N GLY A 52 8.05 -8.08 -6.09
CA GLY A 52 8.06 -8.31 -7.53
C GLY A 52 6.66 -8.45 -8.10
N LYS A 53 6.13 -9.66 -8.09
CA LYS A 53 4.80 -9.90 -8.64
C LYS A 53 3.70 -9.37 -7.74
N GLU A 54 3.99 -9.17 -6.47
CA GLU A 54 2.98 -8.70 -5.54
C GLU A 54 3.59 -7.72 -4.56
N ILE A 55 2.72 -6.98 -3.91
CA ILE A 55 3.11 -6.06 -2.85
C ILE A 55 2.58 -6.64 -1.55
N LEU A 56 3.44 -6.65 -0.53
CA LEU A 56 3.05 -7.10 0.79
C LEU A 56 2.81 -5.90 1.68
N GLY A 57 1.73 -5.93 2.43
CA GLY A 57 1.40 -4.87 3.37
C GLY A 57 1.14 -5.44 4.74
N THR A 58 1.88 -4.96 5.74
CA THR A 58 1.66 -5.34 7.12
C THR A 58 0.67 -4.38 7.75
N THR A 59 -0.36 -4.91 8.38
CA THR A 59 -1.35 -4.11 9.08
C THR A 59 -1.56 -4.63 10.48
N ASP A 60 -2.37 -3.92 11.25
CA ASP A 60 -2.73 -4.37 12.59
C ASP A 60 -3.68 -5.57 12.57
N LYS A 61 -4.15 -5.97 11.40
CA LYS A 61 -5.00 -7.16 11.24
C LYS A 61 -4.24 -8.36 10.69
N GLY A 62 -2.99 -8.17 10.26
CA GLY A 62 -2.16 -9.24 9.74
C GLY A 62 -1.38 -8.83 8.52
N LEU A 63 -0.92 -9.82 7.76
CA LEU A 63 -0.17 -9.59 6.53
C LEU A 63 -1.10 -9.72 5.33
N PHE A 64 -1.11 -8.69 4.53
CA PHE A 64 -1.93 -8.64 3.32
C PHE A 64 -1.04 -8.58 2.09
N TYR A 65 -1.60 -8.93 0.95
CA TYR A 65 -0.88 -8.82 -0.32
C TYR A 65 -1.80 -8.28 -1.40
N SER A 66 -1.18 -7.67 -2.42
CA SER A 66 -1.88 -7.15 -3.58
C SER A 66 -1.16 -7.59 -4.84
N THR A 67 -1.91 -8.06 -5.84
CA THR A 67 -1.37 -8.44 -7.13
C THR A 67 -1.75 -7.44 -8.23
N ASN A 68 -2.42 -6.35 -7.86
CA ASN A 68 -2.86 -5.34 -8.81
C ASN A 68 -2.41 -3.94 -8.39
N ASP A 69 -1.14 -3.87 -7.95
CA ASP A 69 -0.45 -2.61 -7.64
C ASP A 69 -1.10 -1.83 -6.50
N GLY A 70 -1.70 -2.55 -5.56
CA GLY A 70 -2.25 -1.93 -4.36
C GLY A 70 -3.71 -1.55 -4.45
N SER A 71 -4.39 -1.90 -5.56
CA SER A 71 -5.80 -1.57 -5.72
C SER A 71 -6.70 -2.38 -4.79
N THR A 72 -6.39 -3.65 -4.61
CA THR A 72 -7.11 -4.49 -3.67
C THR A 72 -6.12 -5.29 -2.84
N TRP A 73 -6.52 -5.61 -1.62
CA TRP A 73 -5.67 -6.30 -0.66
C TRP A 73 -6.37 -7.54 -0.14
N VAL A 74 -5.62 -8.63 -0.06
CA VAL A 74 -6.13 -9.92 0.40
C VAL A 74 -5.29 -10.36 1.59
N LEU A 75 -5.96 -10.89 2.61
CA LEU A 75 -5.28 -11.40 3.79
C LEU A 75 -4.46 -12.64 3.42
N ARG A 76 -3.17 -12.61 3.71
CA ARG A 76 -2.29 -13.76 3.49
C ARG A 76 -2.06 -14.52 4.78
N ASN A 77 -1.85 -13.81 5.88
CA ASN A 77 -1.52 -14.43 7.15
C ASN A 77 -1.79 -13.46 8.28
N ARG A 78 -2.16 -14.01 9.42
CA ARG A 78 -2.40 -13.21 10.63
C ARG A 78 -1.23 -13.22 11.57
#